data_31a4531205fe56f1403ff4c4c2c2d310
#
_entry.id   31a4531205fe56f1403ff4c4c2c2d310
#
_cell.length_a   1.000
_cell.length_b   1.000
_cell.length_c   1.000
_cell.angle_alpha   90.00
_cell.angle_beta   90.00
_cell.angle_gamma   90.00
#
_symmetry.space_group_name_H-M   'P 1'
#
loop_
_entity.id
_entity.type
_entity.pdbx_description
1 polymer ?
#
loop_
_entity_poly.entity_id
_entity_poly.type
_entity_poly.pdbx_seq_one_letter_code
_entity_poly.pdbx_strand_id
1 'polypeptide(L)'
;MLNKSWMKIIQLTVLTVLPCFIILHLSHFYFIRSLQQKAQDYSSSVVLKVASILSYGKEANNKILSITRDSDSCENIIVELRKIVASTPFVRTTNLAKENKIYCTSLWGDSSFIDTPVAYVSGELLLMQGSKVESDHPLVVVRTEQDNKVSLSGINGIHFSHALSQSSIEALSLFLQIGSSWLDGQGQMTQLDPTNGLILNQKVESDSLPFSIQSGFSYSSTWYAFWHERKFYILLILFMQGAFSVCYWWLTTRPKSLDAELQRAIRQHEFVPYAQAIMNTVTNEITGIEILMRWKHPIQGVVRPDLFIPQAEESGLIIPMTKLLFKETAKQLKKYKDILPDQFHVGINISPQHCKTDDLFNECKAFYQLLETDKIILVLEITEREVLEFSEETDILFRNIKQLGCKIAIDDFGTGHSSLVNLQKIELDYLKIDQMFIKSIGTDPVAEHLVENTIELAKRLSLNLIAEGVENEEQVEYLNNHNVNYLQGFLFSKPMPLSEYLKHYSIEHSGSNNFA
;
A
#
# COMPACT_ATOMS: atom_id res chain seq x y z
N MET A 1 0.34 -20.44 -12.90
CA MET A 1 -0.18 -19.88 -11.64
C MET A 1 0.72 -18.74 -11.18
N LEU A 2 0.32 -17.49 -11.36
CA LEU A 2 1.08 -16.33 -10.88
C LEU A 2 1.14 -16.40 -9.35
N ASN A 3 2.36 -16.41 -8.83
CA ASN A 3 2.67 -16.48 -7.40
C ASN A 3 1.86 -15.40 -6.64
N LYS A 4 1.17 -15.75 -5.54
CA LYS A 4 0.37 -14.81 -4.71
C LYS A 4 1.10 -13.51 -4.35
N SER A 5 2.43 -13.56 -4.29
CA SER A 5 3.30 -12.40 -4.07
C SER A 5 3.28 -11.42 -5.25
N TRP A 6 3.33 -11.90 -6.48
CA TRP A 6 3.27 -11.06 -7.69
C TRP A 6 1.93 -10.36 -7.86
N MET A 7 0.83 -11.05 -7.51
CA MET A 7 -0.51 -10.43 -7.53
C MET A 7 -0.63 -9.28 -6.54
N LYS A 8 -0.05 -9.40 -5.35
CA LYS A 8 -0.02 -8.30 -4.36
C LYS A 8 0.81 -7.11 -4.84
N ILE A 9 1.94 -7.36 -5.49
CA ILE A 9 2.79 -6.30 -6.05
C ILE A 9 2.04 -5.57 -7.18
N ILE A 10 1.40 -6.30 -8.08
CA ILE A 10 0.60 -5.70 -9.17
C ILE A 10 -0.56 -4.87 -8.59
N GLN A 11 -1.29 -5.39 -7.61
CA GLN A 11 -2.37 -4.65 -6.94
C GLN A 11 -1.85 -3.37 -6.26
N LEU A 12 -0.71 -3.44 -5.55
CA LEU A 12 -0.09 -2.27 -4.94
C LEU A 12 0.30 -1.24 -6.00
N THR A 13 0.95 -1.67 -7.07
CA THR A 13 1.39 -0.78 -8.16
C THR A 13 0.19 -0.09 -8.84
N VAL A 14 -0.87 -0.84 -9.16
CA VAL A 14 -2.09 -0.25 -9.76
C VAL A 14 -2.75 0.72 -8.78
N LEU A 15 -2.89 0.36 -7.51
CA LEU A 15 -3.56 1.18 -6.51
C LEU A 15 -2.80 2.48 -6.20
N THR A 16 -1.49 2.49 -6.42
CA THR A 16 -0.61 3.61 -6.05
C THR A 16 -0.20 4.46 -7.26
N VAL A 17 0.23 3.87 -8.36
CA VAL A 17 0.75 4.60 -9.52
C VAL A 17 -0.37 5.22 -10.36
N LEU A 18 -1.47 4.51 -10.57
CA LEU A 18 -2.57 4.98 -11.40
C LEU A 18 -3.23 6.28 -10.89
N PRO A 19 -3.61 6.41 -9.60
CA PRO A 19 -4.14 7.67 -9.08
C PRO A 19 -3.16 8.82 -9.17
N CYS A 20 -1.86 8.59 -8.92
CA CYS A 20 -0.83 9.60 -9.03
C CYS A 20 -0.73 10.14 -10.47
N PHE A 21 -0.73 9.24 -11.46
CA PHE A 21 -0.72 9.61 -12.86
C PHE A 21 -1.95 10.42 -13.26
N ILE A 22 -3.14 10.00 -12.81
CA ILE A 22 -4.41 10.73 -13.08
C ILE A 22 -4.36 12.13 -12.46
N ILE A 23 -3.92 12.28 -11.22
CA ILE A 23 -3.85 13.58 -10.54
C ILE A 23 -2.85 14.50 -11.24
N LEU A 24 -1.67 14.00 -11.63
CA LEU A 24 -0.69 14.78 -12.37
C LEU A 24 -1.22 15.23 -13.74
N HIS A 25 -1.89 14.34 -14.46
CA HIS A 25 -2.50 14.66 -15.75
C HIS A 25 -3.61 15.71 -15.62
N LEU A 26 -4.50 15.57 -14.64
CA LEU A 26 -5.54 16.56 -14.35
C LEU A 26 -4.92 17.90 -13.93
N SER A 27 -3.90 17.90 -13.08
CA SER A 27 -3.18 19.12 -12.67
C SER A 27 -2.56 19.84 -13.87
N HIS A 28 -1.95 19.10 -14.79
CA HIS A 28 -1.41 19.66 -16.03
C HIS A 28 -2.54 20.23 -16.92
N PHE A 29 -3.62 19.50 -17.09
CA PHE A 29 -4.78 19.96 -17.87
C PHE A 29 -5.37 21.27 -17.32
N TYR A 30 -5.61 21.35 -16.01
CA TYR A 30 -6.09 22.57 -15.38
C TYR A 30 -5.10 23.74 -15.48
N PHE A 31 -3.80 23.46 -15.37
CA PHE A 31 -2.76 24.47 -15.54
C PHE A 31 -2.79 25.08 -16.95
N ILE A 32 -2.82 24.24 -17.98
CA ILE A 32 -2.91 24.67 -19.39
C ILE A 32 -4.16 25.53 -19.63
N ARG A 33 -5.31 25.07 -19.13
CA ARG A 33 -6.57 25.81 -19.28
C ARG A 33 -6.54 27.16 -18.57
N SER A 34 -5.92 27.21 -17.40
CA SER A 34 -5.70 28.48 -16.67
C SER A 34 -4.81 29.46 -17.44
N LEU A 35 -3.72 28.94 -18.07
CA LEU A 35 -2.86 29.80 -18.92
C LEU A 35 -3.60 30.34 -20.14
N GLN A 36 -4.39 29.52 -20.82
CA GLN A 36 -5.22 29.96 -21.95
C GLN A 36 -6.18 31.09 -21.56
N GLN A 37 -6.88 30.92 -20.44
CA GLN A 37 -7.81 31.93 -19.95
C GLN A 37 -7.10 33.24 -19.63
N LYS A 38 -5.98 33.17 -18.90
CA LYS A 38 -5.16 34.35 -18.58
C LYS A 38 -4.64 35.05 -19.83
N ALA A 39 -4.18 34.29 -20.84
CA ALA A 39 -3.72 34.83 -22.11
C ALA A 39 -4.85 35.55 -22.87
N GLN A 40 -6.04 34.98 -22.92
CA GLN A 40 -7.20 35.57 -23.56
C GLN A 40 -7.63 36.88 -22.87
N ASP A 41 -7.77 36.86 -21.53
CA ASP A 41 -8.16 38.03 -20.75
C ASP A 41 -7.16 39.18 -20.92
N TYR A 42 -5.84 38.83 -20.91
CA TYR A 42 -4.79 39.82 -21.10
C TYR A 42 -4.76 40.36 -22.53
N SER A 43 -4.89 39.50 -23.55
CA SER A 43 -4.97 39.91 -24.95
C SER A 43 -6.16 40.82 -25.20
N SER A 44 -7.31 40.56 -24.61
CA SER A 44 -8.48 41.43 -24.67
C SER A 44 -8.23 42.80 -24.06
N SER A 45 -7.52 42.86 -22.93
CA SER A 45 -7.12 44.15 -22.32
C SER A 45 -6.14 44.94 -23.21
N VAL A 46 -5.22 44.23 -23.91
CA VAL A 46 -4.29 44.87 -24.84
C VAL A 46 -5.00 45.36 -26.07
N VAL A 47 -5.99 44.63 -26.60
CA VAL A 47 -6.87 45.12 -27.72
C VAL A 47 -7.49 46.47 -27.37
N LEU A 48 -8.05 46.60 -26.16
CA LEU A 48 -8.66 47.85 -25.70
C LEU A 48 -7.66 49.01 -25.63
N LYS A 49 -6.44 48.73 -25.13
CA LYS A 49 -5.36 49.74 -25.07
C LYS A 49 -4.92 50.18 -26.47
N VAL A 50 -4.69 49.24 -27.38
CA VAL A 50 -4.30 49.51 -28.76
C VAL A 50 -5.43 50.30 -29.49
N ALA A 51 -6.68 49.87 -29.33
CA ALA A 51 -7.84 50.56 -29.88
C ALA A 51 -7.92 52.02 -29.37
N SER A 52 -7.66 52.24 -28.08
CA SER A 52 -7.61 53.56 -27.49
C SER A 52 -6.52 54.45 -28.12
N ILE A 53 -5.29 53.89 -28.31
CA ILE A 53 -4.19 54.60 -28.97
C ILE A 53 -4.58 54.99 -30.42
N LEU A 54 -5.16 54.06 -31.17
CA LEU A 54 -5.57 54.25 -32.55
C LEU A 54 -6.74 55.25 -32.68
N SER A 55 -7.61 55.33 -31.68
CA SER A 55 -8.74 56.27 -31.67
C SER A 55 -8.29 57.73 -31.66
N TYR A 56 -7.15 58.04 -31.03
CA TYR A 56 -6.56 59.39 -31.10
C TYR A 56 -6.13 59.78 -32.54
N GLY A 57 -5.60 58.80 -33.30
CA GLY A 57 -5.32 59.01 -34.71
C GLY A 57 -6.57 59.31 -35.54
N LYS A 58 -7.66 58.56 -35.27
CA LYS A 58 -8.95 58.79 -35.93
C LYS A 58 -9.56 60.14 -35.53
N GLU A 59 -9.46 60.52 -34.25
CA GLU A 59 -9.90 61.81 -33.75
C GLU A 59 -9.13 62.98 -34.43
N ALA A 60 -7.78 62.86 -34.52
CA ALA A 60 -6.94 63.85 -35.23
C ALA A 60 -7.38 64.00 -36.69
N ASN A 61 -7.59 62.87 -37.38
CA ASN A 61 -8.03 62.88 -38.78
C ASN A 61 -9.37 63.59 -38.94
N ASN A 62 -10.36 63.30 -38.08
CA ASN A 62 -11.68 63.92 -38.13
C ASN A 62 -11.61 65.41 -37.88
N LYS A 63 -10.77 65.89 -36.92
CA LYS A 63 -10.54 67.31 -36.68
C LYS A 63 -9.98 67.98 -37.92
N ILE A 64 -8.96 67.34 -38.55
CA ILE A 64 -8.33 67.88 -39.76
C ILE A 64 -9.31 67.98 -40.91
N LEU A 65 -10.06 66.91 -41.17
CA LEU A 65 -11.06 66.90 -42.26
C LEU A 65 -12.15 67.95 -42.07
N SER A 66 -12.52 68.25 -40.82
CA SER A 66 -13.46 69.31 -40.52
C SER A 66 -12.95 70.71 -40.84
N ILE A 67 -11.66 70.95 -40.65
CA ILE A 67 -11.03 72.27 -40.94
C ILE A 67 -10.79 72.46 -42.43
N THR A 68 -10.48 71.40 -43.16
CA THR A 68 -10.19 71.44 -44.60
C THR A 68 -11.41 71.60 -45.52
N ARG A 69 -12.61 71.71 -44.98
CA ARG A 69 -13.81 71.93 -45.78
C ARG A 69 -13.78 73.25 -46.58
N ASP A 70 -13.09 74.30 -46.05
CA ASP A 70 -13.10 75.62 -46.59
C ASP A 70 -11.80 76.03 -47.38
N SER A 71 -10.69 75.22 -47.31
CA SER A 71 -9.46 75.54 -47.99
C SER A 71 -8.69 74.32 -48.44
N ASP A 72 -8.17 74.31 -49.68
CA ASP A 72 -7.30 73.27 -50.27
C ASP A 72 -5.80 73.59 -50.26
N SER A 73 -5.40 74.81 -49.82
CA SER A 73 -3.96 75.25 -49.80
C SER A 73 -3.25 74.73 -48.53
N CYS A 74 -2.06 74.09 -48.71
CA CYS A 74 -1.25 73.61 -47.60
C CYS A 74 -0.78 74.70 -46.69
N GLU A 75 -0.37 75.87 -47.27
CA GLU A 75 0.11 77.00 -46.50
C GLU A 75 -0.85 77.48 -45.41
N ASN A 76 -2.12 77.46 -45.73
CA ASN A 76 -3.17 77.88 -44.79
C ASN A 76 -3.49 76.82 -43.70
N ILE A 77 -3.22 75.60 -43.97
CA ILE A 77 -3.65 74.46 -43.09
C ILE A 77 -2.48 73.95 -42.23
N ILE A 78 -1.24 74.14 -42.65
CA ILE A 78 -0.05 73.56 -42.00
C ILE A 78 0.04 73.87 -40.49
N VAL A 79 -0.32 75.10 -40.12
CA VAL A 79 -0.25 75.55 -38.72
C VAL A 79 -1.26 74.80 -37.89
N GLU A 80 -2.47 74.57 -38.41
CA GLU A 80 -3.50 73.78 -37.73
C GLU A 80 -3.16 72.30 -37.69
N LEU A 81 -2.55 71.75 -38.75
CA LEU A 81 -2.01 70.37 -38.70
C LEU A 81 -1.03 70.17 -37.57
N ARG A 82 -0.05 71.12 -37.44
CA ARG A 82 0.98 71.10 -36.37
C ARG A 82 0.35 71.24 -34.98
N LYS A 83 -0.65 72.12 -34.86
CA LYS A 83 -1.36 72.33 -33.62
C LYS A 83 -2.16 71.07 -33.17
N ILE A 84 -2.78 70.38 -34.10
CA ILE A 84 -3.50 69.11 -33.83
C ILE A 84 -2.51 68.03 -33.42
N VAL A 85 -1.36 67.90 -34.10
CA VAL A 85 -0.29 66.96 -33.68
C VAL A 85 0.19 67.28 -32.28
N ALA A 86 0.45 68.56 -31.95
CA ALA A 86 0.92 68.97 -30.64
C ALA A 86 -0.09 68.76 -29.50
N SER A 87 -1.40 68.75 -29.82
CA SER A 87 -2.49 68.62 -28.83
C SER A 87 -3.10 67.23 -28.75
N THR A 88 -2.80 66.33 -29.71
CA THR A 88 -3.39 64.98 -29.74
C THR A 88 -2.37 63.94 -29.25
N PRO A 89 -2.64 63.20 -28.16
CA PRO A 89 -1.72 62.19 -27.66
C PRO A 89 -1.39 61.13 -28.72
N PHE A 90 -0.16 60.61 -28.68
CA PHE A 90 0.38 59.53 -29.51
C PHE A 90 0.54 59.88 -31.00
N VAL A 91 -0.17 60.89 -31.52
CA VAL A 91 -0.09 61.29 -32.92
C VAL A 91 1.21 62.05 -33.14
N ARG A 92 2.03 61.57 -34.08
CA ARG A 92 3.35 62.13 -34.40
C ARG A 92 3.32 63.01 -35.66
N THR A 93 2.54 62.57 -36.65
CA THR A 93 2.42 63.27 -37.92
C THR A 93 0.96 63.19 -38.40
N THR A 94 0.56 64.21 -39.10
CA THR A 94 -0.72 64.20 -39.83
C THR A 94 -0.47 64.68 -41.25
N ASN A 95 -1.15 64.07 -42.21
CA ASN A 95 -0.97 64.36 -43.62
C ASN A 95 -2.34 64.43 -44.30
N LEU A 96 -2.44 65.24 -45.31
CA LEU A 96 -3.63 65.37 -46.16
C LEU A 96 -3.35 64.85 -47.56
N ALA A 97 -4.27 64.04 -48.07
CA ALA A 97 -4.19 63.48 -49.40
C ALA A 97 -5.49 63.74 -50.18
N LYS A 98 -5.35 63.90 -51.49
CA LYS A 98 -6.43 64.04 -52.46
C LYS A 98 -6.04 63.27 -53.72
N GLU A 99 -6.95 62.49 -54.30
CA GLU A 99 -6.67 61.74 -55.54
C GLU A 99 -5.39 60.85 -55.44
N ASN A 100 -5.22 60.15 -54.30
CA ASN A 100 -4.10 59.29 -53.99
C ASN A 100 -2.72 60.03 -53.90
N LYS A 101 -2.73 61.32 -53.72
CA LYS A 101 -1.53 62.13 -53.58
C LYS A 101 -1.55 62.91 -52.27
N ILE A 102 -0.57 62.70 -51.42
CA ILE A 102 -0.33 63.47 -50.19
C ILE A 102 0.22 64.84 -50.60
N TYR A 103 -0.58 65.87 -50.39
CA TYR A 103 -0.22 67.20 -50.81
C TYR A 103 0.26 68.14 -49.67
N CYS A 104 -0.10 67.80 -48.43
CA CYS A 104 0.25 68.59 -47.28
C CYS A 104 0.60 67.66 -46.09
N THR A 105 1.72 67.92 -45.42
CA THR A 105 2.18 67.21 -44.25
C THR A 105 2.46 68.15 -43.09
N SER A 106 2.13 67.77 -41.86
CA SER A 106 2.44 68.53 -40.65
C SER A 106 3.95 68.75 -40.47
N LEU A 107 4.81 67.89 -41.02
CA LEU A 107 6.26 67.89 -40.84
C LEU A 107 6.97 68.79 -41.86
N TRP A 108 6.69 68.61 -43.16
CA TRP A 108 7.43 69.30 -44.23
C TRP A 108 6.59 70.35 -44.94
N GLY A 109 5.30 70.46 -44.65
CA GLY A 109 4.42 71.36 -45.36
C GLY A 109 3.98 70.80 -46.73
N ASP A 110 4.12 71.60 -47.76
CA ASP A 110 3.75 71.14 -49.10
C ASP A 110 4.65 69.98 -49.56
N SER A 111 3.98 68.98 -50.12
CA SER A 111 4.68 67.74 -50.49
C SER A 111 3.95 66.97 -51.62
N SER A 112 4.61 66.01 -52.21
CA SER A 112 4.07 65.21 -53.29
C SER A 112 4.44 63.75 -53.13
N PHE A 113 3.83 63.10 -52.10
CA PHE A 113 3.97 61.66 -51.90
C PHE A 113 2.74 60.91 -52.41
N ILE A 114 2.87 59.61 -52.70
CA ILE A 114 1.77 58.79 -53.16
C ILE A 114 1.10 58.15 -51.92
N ASP A 115 -0.21 58.30 -51.78
CA ASP A 115 -1.04 57.48 -50.90
C ASP A 115 -1.45 56.26 -51.70
N THR A 116 -1.26 55.07 -51.12
CA THR A 116 -1.61 53.79 -51.76
C THR A 116 -2.78 53.12 -50.99
N PRO A 117 -4.05 53.42 -51.28
CA PRO A 117 -5.18 52.93 -50.51
C PRO A 117 -5.23 51.41 -50.34
N VAL A 118 -4.77 50.66 -51.36
CA VAL A 118 -4.74 49.18 -51.34
C VAL A 118 -3.79 48.62 -50.28
N ALA A 119 -2.83 49.42 -49.81
CA ALA A 119 -1.89 49.00 -48.75
C ALA A 119 -2.56 49.00 -47.35
N TYR A 120 -3.68 49.70 -47.18
CA TYR A 120 -4.36 49.80 -45.91
C TYR A 120 -5.38 48.66 -45.75
N VAL A 121 -5.33 48.00 -44.59
CA VAL A 121 -6.33 47.01 -44.21
C VAL A 121 -7.68 47.68 -44.05
N SER A 122 -8.70 47.18 -44.75
CA SER A 122 -10.04 47.79 -44.85
C SER A 122 -10.02 49.30 -45.22
N GLY A 123 -8.93 49.77 -45.82
CA GLY A 123 -8.79 51.20 -46.16
C GLY A 123 -8.47 52.11 -44.97
N GLU A 124 -8.27 51.57 -43.75
CA GLU A 124 -8.15 52.36 -42.51
C GLU A 124 -6.80 52.26 -41.83
N LEU A 125 -6.14 51.10 -41.81
CA LEU A 125 -4.92 50.88 -41.04
C LEU A 125 -3.78 50.36 -41.90
N LEU A 126 -2.58 50.88 -41.67
CA LEU A 126 -1.33 50.37 -42.26
C LEU A 126 -0.22 50.33 -41.21
N LEU A 127 0.45 49.20 -41.08
CA LEU A 127 1.70 49.05 -40.29
C LEU A 127 2.87 49.10 -41.26
N MET A 128 3.78 50.05 -41.04
CA MET A 128 4.96 50.30 -41.86
C MET A 128 6.24 50.07 -41.02
N GLN A 129 7.31 49.55 -41.64
CA GLN A 129 8.59 49.30 -40.98
C GLN A 129 9.23 50.60 -40.51
N GLY A 130 8.99 51.72 -41.18
CA GLY A 130 9.46 53.01 -40.82
C GLY A 130 8.90 54.12 -41.71
N SER A 131 9.25 55.34 -41.45
CA SER A 131 8.89 56.53 -42.25
C SER A 131 10.13 57.09 -42.96
N LYS A 132 9.93 58.06 -43.87
CA LYS A 132 11.04 58.78 -44.46
C LYS A 132 11.87 59.59 -43.46
N VAL A 133 11.37 59.81 -42.25
CA VAL A 133 12.02 60.52 -41.15
C VAL A 133 12.82 59.58 -40.27
N GLU A 134 12.24 58.41 -39.98
CA GLU A 134 12.86 57.37 -39.18
C GLU A 134 12.59 56.04 -39.90
N SER A 135 13.63 55.53 -40.55
CA SER A 135 13.54 54.29 -41.35
C SER A 135 13.44 53.04 -40.49
N ASP A 136 13.92 53.10 -39.24
CA ASP A 136 14.12 51.92 -38.38
C ASP A 136 13.10 51.80 -37.26
N HIS A 137 12.09 52.70 -37.23
CA HIS A 137 11.03 52.68 -36.22
C HIS A 137 9.69 52.42 -36.84
N PRO A 138 8.98 51.35 -36.47
CA PRO A 138 7.67 51.05 -36.98
C PRO A 138 6.69 52.18 -36.78
N LEU A 139 5.81 52.37 -37.75
CA LEU A 139 4.77 53.40 -37.75
C LEU A 139 3.45 52.76 -38.08
N VAL A 140 2.42 53.07 -37.29
CA VAL A 140 1.03 52.74 -37.64
C VAL A 140 0.37 53.98 -38.19
N VAL A 141 -0.18 53.85 -39.38
CA VAL A 141 -0.90 54.94 -40.05
C VAL A 141 -2.41 54.67 -39.98
N VAL A 142 -3.14 55.64 -39.42
CA VAL A 142 -4.61 55.62 -39.41
C VAL A 142 -5.08 56.53 -40.57
N ARG A 143 -5.83 55.97 -41.49
CA ARG A 143 -6.41 56.63 -42.64
C ARG A 143 -7.91 56.86 -42.42
N THR A 144 -8.34 58.09 -42.72
CA THR A 144 -9.77 58.46 -42.68
C THR A 144 -10.09 59.22 -43.95
N GLU A 145 -11.15 58.80 -44.62
CA GLU A 145 -11.62 59.43 -45.87
C GLU A 145 -13.01 59.99 -45.67
N GLN A 146 -13.22 61.25 -46.10
CA GLN A 146 -14.52 61.90 -46.08
C GLN A 146 -14.57 62.91 -47.24
N ASP A 147 -15.67 62.89 -48.01
CA ASP A 147 -15.92 63.87 -49.10
C ASP A 147 -14.73 63.96 -50.10
N ASN A 148 -14.18 62.84 -50.52
CA ASN A 148 -13.03 62.72 -51.44
C ASN A 148 -11.72 63.34 -50.92
N LYS A 149 -11.64 63.66 -49.64
CA LYS A 149 -10.43 64.09 -48.95
C LYS A 149 -9.98 63.03 -47.97
N VAL A 150 -8.67 62.85 -47.81
CA VAL A 150 -8.07 61.83 -46.96
C VAL A 150 -7.17 62.47 -45.94
N SER A 151 -7.30 62.13 -44.69
CA SER A 151 -6.38 62.46 -43.64
C SER A 151 -5.68 61.22 -43.11
N LEU A 152 -4.36 61.29 -42.91
CA LEU A 152 -3.49 60.22 -42.48
C LEU A 152 -2.77 60.63 -41.21
N SER A 153 -3.02 59.96 -40.11
CA SER A 153 -2.29 60.18 -38.85
C SER A 153 -1.31 59.08 -38.61
N GLY A 154 -0.04 59.43 -38.39
CA GLY A 154 1.03 58.49 -38.06
C GLY A 154 1.26 58.43 -36.56
N ILE A 155 1.24 57.24 -36.03
CA ILE A 155 1.49 56.93 -34.61
C ILE A 155 2.75 56.07 -34.50
N ASN A 156 3.69 56.44 -33.64
CA ASN A 156 4.93 55.69 -33.47
C ASN A 156 4.67 54.29 -32.89
N GLY A 157 5.30 53.26 -33.49
CA GLY A 157 5.19 51.85 -33.10
C GLY A 157 5.59 51.57 -31.65
N ILE A 158 6.44 52.45 -31.08
CA ILE A 158 6.88 52.28 -29.68
C ILE A 158 5.71 52.25 -28.67
N HIS A 159 4.65 53.01 -28.95
CA HIS A 159 3.46 53.02 -28.07
C HIS A 159 2.72 51.68 -28.06
N PHE A 160 2.70 51.02 -29.20
CA PHE A 160 2.11 49.68 -29.33
C PHE A 160 3.04 48.63 -28.73
N SER A 161 4.34 48.70 -28.97
CA SER A 161 5.33 47.81 -28.38
C SER A 161 5.29 47.85 -26.85
N HIS A 162 5.18 49.07 -26.29
CA HIS A 162 5.00 49.20 -24.83
C HIS A 162 3.71 48.55 -24.34
N ALA A 163 2.59 48.66 -25.09
CA ALA A 163 1.34 48.00 -24.72
C ALA A 163 1.47 46.47 -24.77
N LEU A 164 2.27 45.95 -25.72
CA LEU A 164 2.55 44.52 -25.87
C LEU A 164 3.53 43.96 -24.84
N SER A 165 4.55 44.79 -24.43
CA SER A 165 5.62 44.36 -23.53
C SER A 165 5.25 44.36 -22.04
N GLN A 166 4.17 45.04 -21.64
CA GLN A 166 3.75 45.18 -20.25
C GLN A 166 3.04 43.92 -19.70
N SER A 167 3.29 42.73 -20.28
CA SER A 167 2.70 41.51 -19.76
C SER A 167 3.18 41.18 -18.35
N SER A 168 2.26 41.00 -17.42
CA SER A 168 2.54 40.45 -16.08
C SER A 168 2.62 38.93 -16.09
N ILE A 169 2.35 38.29 -17.23
CA ILE A 169 2.38 36.84 -17.39
C ILE A 169 3.75 36.48 -17.95
N GLU A 170 4.55 35.79 -17.14
CA GLU A 170 5.85 35.30 -17.53
C GLU A 170 5.76 34.39 -18.77
N ALA A 171 6.62 34.63 -19.75
CA ALA A 171 6.69 33.85 -20.98
C ALA A 171 5.52 34.02 -22.00
N LEU A 172 4.56 34.91 -21.77
CA LEU A 172 3.52 35.24 -22.75
C LEU A 172 4.11 36.15 -23.83
N SER A 173 4.12 35.71 -25.09
CA SER A 173 4.46 36.52 -26.25
C SER A 173 3.18 37.12 -26.84
N LEU A 174 3.23 38.44 -27.13
CA LEU A 174 2.12 39.20 -27.69
C LEU A 174 2.56 39.87 -28.98
N PHE A 175 1.69 39.86 -29.98
CA PHE A 175 1.90 40.43 -31.28
C PHE A 175 0.68 41.23 -31.74
N LEU A 176 0.92 42.42 -32.26
CA LEU A 176 -0.11 43.19 -32.97
C LEU A 176 -0.06 42.80 -34.44
N GLN A 177 -1.17 42.35 -34.98
CA GLN A 177 -1.31 42.03 -36.39
C GLN A 177 -2.23 43.09 -37.08
N ILE A 178 -1.69 43.69 -38.16
CA ILE A 178 -2.44 44.56 -39.08
C ILE A 178 -2.20 44.01 -40.50
N GLY A 179 -3.21 43.35 -41.07
CA GLY A 179 -3.09 42.64 -42.33
C GLY A 179 -2.06 41.51 -42.29
N SER A 180 -1.07 41.56 -43.17
CA SER A 180 0.03 40.59 -43.20
C SER A 180 1.23 41.00 -42.37
N SER A 181 1.20 42.16 -41.72
CA SER A 181 2.31 42.72 -40.96
C SER A 181 2.11 42.53 -39.46
N TRP A 182 3.21 42.25 -38.74
CA TRP A 182 3.23 41.95 -37.31
C TRP A 182 4.21 42.87 -36.59
N LEU A 183 3.84 43.27 -35.37
CA LEU A 183 4.69 44.03 -34.46
C LEU A 183 4.78 43.33 -33.13
N ASP A 184 5.98 43.16 -32.62
CA ASP A 184 6.21 42.56 -31.31
C ASP A 184 6.38 43.58 -30.18
N GLY A 185 6.51 43.06 -28.92
CA GLY A 185 6.78 43.91 -27.76
C GLY A 185 8.15 44.56 -27.72
N GLN A 186 9.09 44.17 -28.59
CA GLN A 186 10.42 44.79 -28.73
C GLN A 186 10.47 45.88 -29.81
N GLY A 187 9.35 46.08 -30.53
CA GLY A 187 9.26 47.03 -31.61
C GLY A 187 9.78 46.51 -32.95
N GLN A 188 9.94 45.21 -33.08
CA GLN A 188 10.34 44.62 -34.34
C GLN A 188 9.13 44.26 -35.18
N MET A 189 9.22 44.59 -36.47
CA MET A 189 8.19 44.30 -37.45
C MET A 189 8.60 43.11 -38.32
N THR A 190 7.66 42.22 -38.58
CA THR A 190 7.83 41.06 -39.50
C THR A 190 6.60 40.86 -40.37
N GLN A 191 6.78 40.25 -41.54
CA GLN A 191 5.71 39.78 -42.40
C GLN A 191 5.50 38.26 -42.29
N LEU A 192 6.42 37.57 -41.58
CA LEU A 192 6.24 36.13 -41.28
C LEU A 192 5.43 35.99 -40.00
N ASP A 193 4.59 35.01 -39.96
CA ASP A 193 3.79 34.72 -38.76
C ASP A 193 4.69 34.31 -37.58
N PRO A 194 4.83 35.16 -36.55
CA PRO A 194 5.71 34.92 -35.42
C PRO A 194 5.12 33.94 -34.40
N THR A 195 3.85 33.52 -34.59
CA THR A 195 3.20 32.54 -33.70
C THR A 195 3.55 31.10 -34.06
N ASN A 196 4.22 30.88 -35.20
CA ASN A 196 4.72 29.58 -35.60
C ASN A 196 5.74 29.04 -34.57
N GLY A 197 5.42 27.89 -33.94
CA GLY A 197 6.25 27.30 -32.89
C GLY A 197 5.82 27.67 -31.46
N LEU A 198 4.84 28.55 -31.31
CA LEU A 198 4.19 28.80 -30.03
C LEU A 198 3.03 27.82 -29.82
N ILE A 199 2.73 27.55 -28.55
CA ILE A 199 1.60 26.73 -28.13
C ILE A 199 0.54 27.62 -27.45
N LEU A 200 -0.69 27.12 -27.35
CA LEU A 200 -1.81 27.81 -26.70
C LEU A 200 -2.13 29.17 -27.36
N ASN A 201 -1.97 29.25 -28.68
CA ASN A 201 -2.20 30.46 -29.44
C ASN A 201 -3.66 30.95 -29.27
N GLN A 202 -3.80 32.24 -28.98
CA GLN A 202 -5.06 32.95 -28.90
C GLN A 202 -5.03 34.14 -29.83
N LYS A 203 -6.14 34.38 -30.52
CA LYS A 203 -6.34 35.56 -31.38
C LYS A 203 -7.56 36.30 -30.85
N VAL A 204 -7.37 37.61 -30.59
CA VAL A 204 -8.45 38.49 -30.18
C VAL A 204 -8.52 39.63 -31.22
N GLU A 205 -9.63 39.76 -31.91
CA GLU A 205 -9.85 40.79 -32.91
C GLU A 205 -10.47 42.03 -32.27
N SER A 206 -10.19 43.18 -32.82
CA SER A 206 -10.80 44.46 -32.40
C SER A 206 -12.16 44.65 -33.13
N ASP A 207 -13.17 45.06 -32.37
CA ASP A 207 -14.50 45.39 -32.92
C ASP A 207 -14.56 46.76 -33.64
N SER A 208 -13.60 47.64 -33.39
CA SER A 208 -13.64 49.05 -33.83
C SER A 208 -12.72 49.35 -35.00
N LEU A 209 -11.65 48.63 -35.20
CA LEU A 209 -10.60 48.85 -36.22
C LEU A 209 -10.03 47.51 -36.69
N PRO A 210 -9.56 47.42 -37.95
CA PRO A 210 -9.13 46.14 -38.53
C PRO A 210 -7.73 45.73 -38.07
N PHE A 211 -7.61 45.31 -36.79
CA PHE A 211 -6.40 44.71 -36.23
C PHE A 211 -6.76 43.56 -35.26
N SER A 212 -5.81 42.74 -34.95
CA SER A 212 -5.91 41.71 -33.90
C SER A 212 -4.64 41.66 -33.04
N ILE A 213 -4.84 41.20 -31.81
CA ILE A 213 -3.75 40.81 -30.92
C ILE A 213 -3.68 39.29 -30.92
N GLN A 214 -2.50 38.78 -31.19
CA GLN A 214 -2.22 37.37 -31.08
C GLN A 214 -1.27 37.11 -29.93
N SER A 215 -1.48 36.02 -29.21
CA SER A 215 -0.65 35.65 -28.08
C SER A 215 -0.36 34.14 -28.11
N GLY A 216 0.75 33.75 -27.50
CA GLY A 216 1.13 32.35 -27.36
C GLY A 216 2.29 32.18 -26.37
N PHE A 217 2.52 30.92 -26.02
CA PHE A 217 3.62 30.56 -25.11
C PHE A 217 4.63 29.66 -25.82
N SER A 218 5.91 29.75 -25.44
CA SER A 218 6.87 28.73 -25.88
C SER A 218 6.68 27.45 -25.08
N TYR A 219 6.93 26.30 -25.71
CA TYR A 219 6.81 24.99 -25.06
C TYR A 219 7.71 24.87 -23.83
N SER A 220 8.97 25.31 -23.94
CA SER A 220 9.95 25.26 -22.84
C SER A 220 9.52 26.11 -21.64
N SER A 221 9.02 27.31 -21.91
CA SER A 221 8.59 28.25 -20.85
C SER A 221 7.32 27.73 -20.14
N THR A 222 6.38 27.15 -20.88
CA THR A 222 5.17 26.55 -20.30
C THR A 222 5.51 25.37 -19.38
N TRP A 223 6.45 24.51 -19.81
CA TRP A 223 6.92 23.39 -19.01
C TRP A 223 7.66 23.84 -17.75
N TYR A 224 8.54 24.83 -17.88
CA TYR A 224 9.24 25.41 -16.74
C TYR A 224 8.26 26.04 -15.73
N ALA A 225 7.30 26.82 -16.19
CA ALA A 225 6.27 27.44 -15.35
C ALA A 225 5.44 26.40 -14.61
N PHE A 226 5.02 25.32 -15.30
CA PHE A 226 4.28 24.21 -14.67
C PHE A 226 5.06 23.61 -13.49
N TRP A 227 6.33 23.26 -13.71
CA TRP A 227 7.17 22.70 -12.65
C TRP A 227 7.44 23.69 -11.53
N HIS A 228 7.70 24.93 -11.85
CA HIS A 228 8.01 25.96 -10.86
C HIS A 228 6.81 26.26 -9.94
N GLU A 229 5.62 26.42 -10.52
CA GLU A 229 4.40 26.70 -9.74
C GLU A 229 3.89 25.48 -8.98
N ARG A 230 4.08 24.26 -9.50
CA ARG A 230 3.45 23.04 -8.97
C ARG A 230 4.39 22.12 -8.21
N LYS A 231 5.70 22.41 -8.13
CA LYS A 231 6.69 21.54 -7.47
C LYS A 231 6.31 21.10 -6.05
N PHE A 232 5.76 21.99 -5.24
CA PHE A 232 5.36 21.66 -3.87
C PHE A 232 4.16 20.70 -3.82
N TYR A 233 3.19 20.91 -4.70
CA TYR A 233 2.04 20.00 -4.82
C TYR A 233 2.46 18.61 -5.31
N ILE A 234 3.35 18.57 -6.28
CA ILE A 234 3.90 17.31 -6.80
C ILE A 234 4.67 16.56 -5.71
N LEU A 235 5.54 17.25 -4.96
CA LEU A 235 6.26 16.66 -3.83
C LEU A 235 5.32 16.17 -2.73
N LEU A 236 4.27 16.92 -2.42
CA LEU A 236 3.26 16.52 -1.45
C LEU A 236 2.51 15.25 -1.90
N ILE A 237 2.11 15.18 -3.18
CA ILE A 237 1.45 13.99 -3.75
C ILE A 237 2.38 12.78 -3.66
N LEU A 238 3.65 12.92 -4.03
CA LEU A 238 4.64 11.84 -3.93
C LEU A 238 4.88 11.39 -2.49
N PHE A 239 4.92 12.32 -1.55
CA PHE A 239 5.05 12.02 -0.12
C PHE A 239 3.83 11.25 0.41
N MET A 240 2.63 11.74 0.14
CA MET A 240 1.38 11.05 0.54
C MET A 240 1.28 9.66 -0.07
N GLN A 241 1.69 9.53 -1.33
CA GLN A 241 1.76 8.26 -2.03
C GLN A 241 2.73 7.27 -1.37
N GLY A 242 3.92 7.74 -1.00
CA GLY A 242 4.92 6.95 -0.28
C GLY A 242 4.39 6.49 1.08
N ALA A 243 3.81 7.41 1.85
CA ALA A 243 3.21 7.11 3.16
C ALA A 243 2.07 6.08 3.05
N PHE A 244 1.19 6.23 2.04
CA PHE A 244 0.12 5.27 1.78
C PHE A 244 0.66 3.88 1.43
N SER A 245 1.68 3.81 0.57
CA SER A 245 2.33 2.55 0.18
C SER A 245 2.95 1.82 1.38
N VAL A 246 3.65 2.56 2.25
CA VAL A 246 4.24 2.01 3.49
C VAL A 246 3.14 1.53 4.44
N CYS A 247 2.09 2.32 4.64
CA CYS A 247 0.96 1.96 5.50
C CYS A 247 0.24 0.71 4.99
N TYR A 248 -0.05 0.64 3.69
CA TYR A 248 -0.66 -0.53 3.06
C TYR A 248 0.22 -1.77 3.22
N TRP A 249 1.52 -1.66 2.96
CA TRP A 249 2.48 -2.75 3.15
C TRP A 249 2.49 -3.23 4.60
N TRP A 250 2.57 -2.31 5.57
CA TRP A 250 2.57 -2.63 6.99
C TRP A 250 1.28 -3.32 7.44
N LEU A 251 0.09 -2.85 7.00
CA LEU A 251 -1.19 -3.48 7.31
C LEU A 251 -1.33 -4.89 6.72
N THR A 252 -0.79 -5.11 5.51
CA THR A 252 -0.91 -6.41 4.81
C THR A 252 0.15 -7.42 5.20
N THR A 253 1.26 -6.98 5.81
CA THR A 253 2.38 -7.83 6.24
C THR A 253 2.43 -8.05 7.76
N ARG A 254 1.51 -7.47 8.52
CA ARG A 254 1.42 -7.76 9.97
C ARG A 254 1.31 -9.27 10.17
N PRO A 255 2.19 -9.89 10.96
CA PRO A 255 1.99 -11.27 11.37
C PRO A 255 0.64 -11.34 12.08
N LYS A 256 -0.20 -12.30 11.70
CA LYS A 256 -1.41 -12.61 12.46
C LYS A 256 -0.96 -12.97 13.87
N SER A 257 -1.68 -12.52 14.90
CA SER A 257 -1.40 -12.97 16.26
C SER A 257 -1.42 -14.51 16.27
N LEU A 258 -0.55 -15.13 17.05
CA LEU A 258 -0.51 -16.59 17.15
C LEU A 258 -1.88 -17.14 17.53
N ASP A 259 -2.64 -16.45 18.38
CA ASP A 259 -4.02 -16.81 18.75
C ASP A 259 -4.97 -16.90 17.55
N ALA A 260 -4.92 -15.90 16.65
CA ALA A 260 -5.75 -15.91 15.44
C ALA A 260 -5.35 -17.08 14.51
N GLU A 261 -4.08 -17.45 14.53
CA GLU A 261 -3.57 -18.57 13.74
C GLU A 261 -3.95 -19.90 14.36
N LEU A 262 -3.88 -20.05 15.69
CA LEU A 262 -4.34 -21.20 16.43
C LEU A 262 -5.86 -21.40 16.26
N GLN A 263 -6.67 -20.35 16.38
CA GLN A 263 -8.12 -20.42 16.12
C GLN A 263 -8.45 -20.88 14.69
N ARG A 264 -7.67 -20.43 13.70
CA ARG A 264 -7.81 -20.91 12.33
C ARG A 264 -7.45 -22.39 12.23
N ALA A 265 -6.32 -22.79 12.86
CA ALA A 265 -5.82 -24.16 12.85
C ALA A 265 -6.82 -25.14 13.50
N ILE A 266 -7.48 -24.73 14.59
CA ILE A 266 -8.58 -25.50 15.22
C ILE A 266 -9.71 -25.75 14.21
N ARG A 267 -10.20 -24.70 13.55
CA ARG A 267 -11.28 -24.82 12.55
C ARG A 267 -10.90 -25.66 11.32
N GLN A 268 -9.62 -25.70 10.99
CA GLN A 268 -9.11 -26.45 9.84
C GLN A 268 -8.61 -27.86 10.21
N HIS A 269 -8.77 -28.29 11.48
CA HIS A 269 -8.33 -29.58 11.98
C HIS A 269 -6.82 -29.84 11.72
N GLU A 270 -5.98 -28.81 11.92
CA GLU A 270 -4.53 -28.89 11.69
C GLU A 270 -3.79 -29.54 12.87
N PHE A 271 -4.44 -29.70 14.04
CA PHE A 271 -3.88 -30.42 15.19
C PHE A 271 -4.13 -31.91 15.05
N VAL A 272 -3.05 -32.67 15.00
CA VAL A 272 -3.10 -34.10 14.69
C VAL A 272 -2.39 -34.92 15.75
N PRO A 273 -2.91 -36.15 16.08
CA PRO A 273 -2.26 -37.06 17.02
C PRO A 273 -1.04 -37.73 16.38
N TYR A 274 0.08 -37.69 17.10
CA TYR A 274 1.25 -38.52 16.91
C TYR A 274 1.29 -39.52 18.06
N ALA A 275 1.80 -40.74 17.82
CA ALA A 275 1.93 -41.79 18.82
C ALA A 275 3.39 -42.12 19.05
N GLN A 276 3.73 -42.37 20.32
CA GLN A 276 5.01 -42.96 20.73
C GLN A 276 4.73 -44.19 21.59
N ALA A 277 5.39 -45.30 21.31
CA ALA A 277 5.20 -46.57 22.02
C ALA A 277 5.66 -46.54 23.48
N ILE A 278 4.91 -47.23 24.35
CA ILE A 278 5.22 -47.53 25.74
C ILE A 278 5.39 -49.04 25.85
N MET A 279 6.60 -49.47 26.30
CA MET A 279 7.00 -50.85 26.42
C MET A 279 6.85 -51.35 27.85
N ASN A 280 6.37 -52.54 28.03
CA ASN A 280 6.41 -53.22 29.32
C ASN A 280 7.75 -53.91 29.51
N THR A 281 8.40 -53.72 30.67
CA THR A 281 9.73 -54.25 30.97
C THR A 281 9.74 -55.76 31.20
N VAL A 282 8.63 -56.33 31.64
CA VAL A 282 8.53 -57.78 31.96
C VAL A 282 8.24 -58.60 30.72
N THR A 283 7.23 -58.15 29.91
CA THR A 283 6.82 -58.88 28.70
C THR A 283 7.62 -58.52 27.48
N ASN A 284 8.29 -57.35 27.51
CA ASN A 284 8.99 -56.76 26.40
C ASN A 284 8.09 -56.49 25.17
N GLU A 285 6.81 -56.23 25.44
CA GLU A 285 5.78 -55.94 24.45
C GLU A 285 5.30 -54.50 24.58
N ILE A 286 4.75 -53.96 23.47
CA ILE A 286 4.06 -52.67 23.47
C ILE A 286 2.72 -52.80 24.19
N THR A 287 2.58 -52.10 25.32
CA THR A 287 1.34 -52.09 26.13
C THR A 287 0.54 -50.81 26.04
N GLY A 288 1.07 -49.80 25.35
CA GLY A 288 0.40 -48.52 25.21
C GLY A 288 1.12 -47.56 24.29
N ILE A 289 0.53 -46.41 24.16
CA ILE A 289 1.07 -45.27 23.41
C ILE A 289 0.81 -43.97 24.16
N GLU A 290 1.72 -43.04 24.07
CA GLU A 290 1.46 -41.64 24.39
C GLU A 290 1.07 -40.87 23.13
N ILE A 291 0.00 -40.06 23.24
CA ILE A 291 -0.48 -39.20 22.16
C ILE A 291 0.07 -37.79 22.31
N LEU A 292 0.91 -37.47 21.39
CA LEU A 292 1.60 -36.18 21.33
C LEU A 292 0.95 -35.29 20.27
N MET A 293 0.44 -34.13 20.66
CA MET A 293 -0.14 -33.16 19.72
C MET A 293 0.93 -32.61 18.80
N ARG A 294 0.64 -32.54 17.51
CA ARG A 294 1.47 -31.85 16.50
C ARG A 294 0.60 -30.93 15.68
N TRP A 295 1.12 -29.75 15.37
CA TRP A 295 0.44 -28.80 14.50
C TRP A 295 0.94 -28.97 13.07
N LYS A 296 0.08 -29.52 12.19
CA LYS A 296 0.36 -29.68 10.77
C LYS A 296 0.06 -28.39 10.02
N HIS A 297 0.99 -27.44 10.12
CA HIS A 297 0.81 -26.12 9.53
C HIS A 297 0.97 -26.16 8.00
N PRO A 298 0.07 -25.52 7.18
CA PRO A 298 0.05 -25.65 5.72
C PRO A 298 1.29 -25.07 5.02
N ILE A 299 2.05 -24.17 5.69
CA ILE A 299 3.25 -23.53 5.13
C ILE A 299 4.51 -24.02 5.83
N GLN A 300 4.50 -24.15 7.16
CA GLN A 300 5.70 -24.48 7.97
C GLN A 300 5.90 -26.00 8.13
N GLY A 301 4.94 -26.81 7.71
CA GLY A 301 4.97 -28.25 7.96
C GLY A 301 4.57 -28.61 9.39
N VAL A 302 5.26 -29.58 9.99
CA VAL A 302 4.98 -30.03 11.37
C VAL A 302 5.65 -29.11 12.38
N VAL A 303 4.84 -28.36 13.13
CA VAL A 303 5.32 -27.46 14.20
C VAL A 303 5.30 -28.22 15.53
N ARG A 304 6.39 -28.06 16.31
CA ARG A 304 6.57 -28.71 17.61
C ARG A 304 5.70 -28.06 18.70
N PRO A 305 5.26 -28.84 19.72
CA PRO A 305 4.39 -28.38 20.81
C PRO A 305 4.94 -27.20 21.59
N ASP A 306 6.25 -27.21 21.89
CA ASP A 306 6.94 -26.16 22.64
C ASP A 306 6.77 -24.74 22.05
N LEU A 307 6.48 -24.65 20.75
CA LEU A 307 6.29 -23.37 20.05
C LEU A 307 4.86 -22.82 20.11
N PHE A 308 3.86 -23.63 20.45
CA PHE A 308 2.46 -23.16 20.42
C PHE A 308 1.66 -23.51 21.68
N ILE A 309 2.00 -24.54 22.44
CA ILE A 309 1.28 -24.94 23.65
C ILE A 309 1.23 -23.82 24.68
N PRO A 310 2.36 -23.11 25.02
CA PRO A 310 2.30 -22.04 26.01
C PRO A 310 1.29 -20.94 25.65
N GLN A 311 1.24 -20.54 24.38
CA GLN A 311 0.28 -19.55 23.91
C GLN A 311 -1.15 -20.10 23.88
N ALA A 312 -1.32 -21.38 23.55
CA ALA A 312 -2.63 -22.04 23.57
C ALA A 312 -3.20 -22.11 25.00
N GLU A 313 -2.36 -22.33 25.99
CA GLU A 313 -2.72 -22.30 27.39
C GLU A 313 -3.08 -20.88 27.85
N GLU A 314 -2.21 -19.88 27.58
CA GLU A 314 -2.47 -18.49 27.95
C GLU A 314 -3.81 -17.97 27.36
N SER A 315 -4.11 -18.34 26.11
CA SER A 315 -5.33 -17.91 25.41
C SER A 315 -6.55 -18.79 25.69
N GLY A 316 -6.41 -19.90 26.43
CA GLY A 316 -7.49 -20.88 26.67
C GLY A 316 -7.84 -21.75 25.45
N LEU A 317 -7.09 -21.62 24.35
CA LEU A 317 -7.31 -22.41 23.14
C LEU A 317 -6.85 -23.86 23.27
N ILE A 318 -6.08 -24.18 24.31
CA ILE A 318 -5.64 -25.54 24.60
C ILE A 318 -6.85 -26.48 24.79
N ILE A 319 -7.94 -26.01 25.40
CA ILE A 319 -9.15 -26.80 25.63
C ILE A 319 -9.76 -27.31 24.32
N PRO A 320 -10.18 -26.45 23.36
CA PRO A 320 -10.73 -26.95 22.10
C PRO A 320 -9.69 -27.72 21.26
N MET A 321 -8.40 -27.49 21.41
CA MET A 321 -7.34 -28.25 20.74
C MET A 321 -7.28 -29.69 21.27
N THR A 322 -7.27 -29.86 22.59
CA THR A 322 -7.24 -31.16 23.24
C THR A 322 -8.53 -31.95 22.95
N LYS A 323 -9.67 -31.28 22.95
CA LYS A 323 -10.95 -31.89 22.53
C LYS A 323 -10.90 -32.47 21.12
N LEU A 324 -10.28 -31.76 20.17
CA LEU A 324 -10.04 -32.27 18.82
C LEU A 324 -9.11 -33.49 18.84
N LEU A 325 -8.05 -33.43 19.65
CA LEU A 325 -7.10 -34.53 19.81
C LEU A 325 -7.78 -35.78 20.31
N PHE A 326 -8.60 -35.71 21.39
CA PHE A 326 -9.40 -36.84 21.92
C PHE A 326 -10.26 -37.46 20.83
N LYS A 327 -11.02 -36.63 20.13
CA LYS A 327 -11.93 -37.08 19.07
C LYS A 327 -11.22 -37.78 17.93
N GLU A 328 -10.10 -37.20 17.47
CA GLU A 328 -9.36 -37.75 16.34
C GLU A 328 -8.60 -39.00 16.71
N THR A 329 -8.06 -39.07 17.93
CA THR A 329 -7.42 -40.26 18.49
C THR A 329 -8.43 -41.43 18.58
N ALA A 330 -9.60 -41.20 19.18
CA ALA A 330 -10.65 -42.22 19.30
C ALA A 330 -11.10 -42.74 17.94
N LYS A 331 -11.32 -41.88 16.95
CA LYS A 331 -11.68 -42.26 15.57
C LYS A 331 -10.65 -43.16 14.90
N GLN A 332 -9.36 -42.87 15.10
CA GLN A 332 -8.29 -43.66 14.50
C GLN A 332 -8.15 -45.01 15.20
N LEU A 333 -8.14 -45.02 16.53
CA LEU A 333 -8.07 -46.25 17.34
C LEU A 333 -9.23 -47.19 17.09
N LYS A 334 -10.46 -46.68 16.93
CA LYS A 334 -11.66 -47.51 16.63
C LYS A 334 -11.46 -48.45 15.44
N LYS A 335 -10.72 -48.02 14.41
CA LYS A 335 -10.44 -48.83 13.21
C LYS A 335 -9.56 -50.05 13.48
N TYR A 336 -8.84 -50.04 14.59
CA TYR A 336 -7.83 -51.04 14.95
C TYR A 336 -8.13 -51.70 16.29
N LYS A 337 -9.32 -51.47 16.89
CA LYS A 337 -9.68 -51.93 18.22
C LYS A 337 -9.58 -53.44 18.40
N ASP A 338 -9.76 -54.21 17.31
CA ASP A 338 -9.76 -55.68 17.38
C ASP A 338 -8.37 -56.31 17.43
N ILE A 339 -7.34 -55.54 16.98
CA ILE A 339 -5.95 -56.00 16.96
C ILE A 339 -5.13 -55.48 18.15
N LEU A 340 -5.64 -54.48 18.87
CA LEU A 340 -5.00 -53.99 20.07
C LEU A 340 -5.17 -54.96 21.23
N PRO A 341 -4.16 -55.15 22.10
CA PRO A 341 -4.25 -56.04 23.24
C PRO A 341 -5.30 -55.51 24.26
N ASP A 342 -5.74 -56.41 25.13
CA ASP A 342 -6.58 -55.99 26.24
C ASP A 342 -5.79 -55.09 27.20
N GLN A 343 -6.45 -54.06 27.73
CA GLN A 343 -5.85 -53.03 28.59
C GLN A 343 -4.73 -52.19 27.90
N PHE A 344 -4.91 -51.92 26.61
CA PHE A 344 -3.98 -51.04 25.89
C PHE A 344 -4.07 -49.59 26.37
N HIS A 345 -2.98 -49.04 26.90
CA HIS A 345 -2.93 -47.70 27.45
C HIS A 345 -2.79 -46.64 26.36
N VAL A 346 -3.56 -45.56 26.48
CA VAL A 346 -3.48 -44.38 25.60
C VAL A 346 -3.33 -43.16 26.47
N GLY A 347 -2.10 -42.67 26.58
CA GLY A 347 -1.72 -41.44 27.32
C GLY A 347 -2.10 -40.19 26.55
N ILE A 348 -2.76 -39.23 27.19
CA ILE A 348 -3.05 -37.89 26.62
C ILE A 348 -2.75 -36.83 27.65
N ASN A 349 -1.92 -35.88 27.29
CA ASN A 349 -1.62 -34.73 28.11
C ASN A 349 -2.81 -33.79 28.22
N ILE A 350 -3.13 -33.35 29.44
CA ILE A 350 -4.19 -32.39 29.74
C ILE A 350 -3.61 -31.19 30.50
N SER A 351 -4.17 -30.01 30.28
CA SER A 351 -3.76 -28.79 30.95
C SER A 351 -4.63 -28.52 32.21
N PRO A 352 -4.15 -27.78 33.21
CA PRO A 352 -4.94 -27.41 34.41
C PRO A 352 -6.27 -26.74 34.08
N GLN A 353 -6.33 -26.05 32.97
CA GLN A 353 -7.56 -25.39 32.54
C GLN A 353 -8.69 -26.39 32.24
N HIS A 354 -8.38 -27.61 31.80
CA HIS A 354 -9.36 -28.68 31.59
C HIS A 354 -9.99 -29.16 32.91
N CYS A 355 -9.23 -29.07 33.99
CA CYS A 355 -9.67 -29.54 35.30
C CYS A 355 -10.62 -28.59 36.01
N LYS A 356 -10.85 -27.38 35.43
CA LYS A 356 -11.73 -26.33 36.00
C LYS A 356 -13.20 -26.47 35.58
N THR A 357 -13.49 -27.34 34.64
CA THR A 357 -14.87 -27.53 34.10
C THR A 357 -15.20 -29.01 33.94
N ASP A 358 -16.49 -29.34 33.86
CA ASP A 358 -16.96 -30.70 33.57
C ASP A 358 -16.68 -31.16 32.12
N ASP A 359 -16.05 -30.30 31.31
CA ASP A 359 -15.77 -30.63 29.91
C ASP A 359 -14.87 -31.85 29.77
N LEU A 360 -13.84 -31.97 30.63
CA LEU A 360 -12.91 -33.09 30.61
C LEU A 360 -13.63 -34.44 30.84
N PHE A 361 -14.55 -34.51 31.81
CA PHE A 361 -15.38 -35.71 32.05
C PHE A 361 -16.20 -36.08 30.82
N ASN A 362 -16.83 -35.09 30.19
CA ASN A 362 -17.62 -35.29 28.98
C ASN A 362 -16.77 -35.76 27.80
N GLU A 363 -15.53 -35.27 27.69
CA GLU A 363 -14.57 -35.66 26.66
C GLU A 363 -14.09 -37.11 26.86
N CYS A 364 -13.75 -37.50 28.07
CA CYS A 364 -13.43 -38.91 28.42
C CYS A 364 -14.59 -39.83 28.11
N LYS A 365 -15.80 -39.45 28.50
CA LYS A 365 -17.01 -40.23 28.18
C LYS A 365 -17.23 -40.36 26.68
N ALA A 366 -17.10 -39.27 25.93
CA ALA A 366 -17.23 -39.29 24.47
C ALA A 366 -16.12 -40.13 23.80
N PHE A 367 -14.91 -40.13 24.35
CA PHE A 367 -13.82 -40.97 23.88
C PHE A 367 -14.16 -42.45 23.93
N TYR A 368 -14.62 -42.96 25.08
CA TYR A 368 -15.06 -44.35 25.21
C TYR A 368 -16.30 -44.70 24.37
N GLN A 369 -17.27 -43.79 24.28
CA GLN A 369 -18.43 -43.97 23.41
C GLN A 369 -18.05 -44.11 21.93
N LEU A 370 -17.02 -43.36 21.48
CA LEU A 370 -16.54 -43.46 20.10
C LEU A 370 -15.76 -44.76 19.84
N LEU A 371 -15.01 -45.25 20.81
CA LEU A 371 -14.17 -46.45 20.68
C LEU A 371 -15.01 -47.72 20.58
N GLU A 372 -16.10 -47.79 21.33
CA GLU A 372 -16.96 -48.98 21.41
C GLU A 372 -16.20 -50.27 21.80
N THR A 373 -15.26 -50.16 22.75
CA THR A 373 -14.46 -51.27 23.28
C THR A 373 -13.95 -50.94 24.66
N ASP A 374 -13.85 -51.97 25.53
CA ASP A 374 -13.30 -51.88 26.88
C ASP A 374 -11.80 -52.26 26.93
N LYS A 375 -11.21 -52.59 25.77
CA LYS A 375 -9.79 -53.00 25.69
C LYS A 375 -8.82 -51.86 25.90
N ILE A 376 -9.24 -50.61 25.67
CA ILE A 376 -8.39 -49.42 25.70
C ILE A 376 -8.62 -48.68 27.01
N ILE A 377 -7.52 -48.37 27.69
CA ILE A 377 -7.51 -47.57 28.90
C ILE A 377 -6.98 -46.16 28.56
N LEU A 378 -7.80 -45.17 28.76
CA LEU A 378 -7.38 -43.76 28.63
C LEU A 378 -6.57 -43.37 29.87
N VAL A 379 -5.38 -42.88 29.68
CA VAL A 379 -4.50 -42.33 30.74
C VAL A 379 -4.42 -40.82 30.55
N LEU A 380 -4.86 -40.09 31.56
CA LEU A 380 -4.75 -38.62 31.58
C LEU A 380 -3.42 -38.25 32.23
N GLU A 381 -2.58 -37.52 31.53
CA GLU A 381 -1.25 -37.10 31.97
C GLU A 381 -1.31 -35.65 32.41
N ILE A 382 -0.91 -35.37 33.66
CA ILE A 382 -0.88 -34.06 34.29
C ILE A 382 0.52 -33.79 34.78
N THR A 383 1.03 -32.57 34.63
CA THR A 383 2.36 -32.26 35.11
C THR A 383 2.42 -32.08 36.62
N GLU A 384 3.60 -32.29 37.20
CA GLU A 384 3.87 -32.11 38.63
C GLU A 384 3.45 -30.73 39.14
N ARG A 385 3.67 -29.66 38.35
CA ARG A 385 3.32 -28.28 38.71
C ARG A 385 1.82 -28.07 38.81
N GLU A 386 1.05 -28.75 38.02
CA GLU A 386 -0.42 -28.62 37.91
C GLU A 386 -1.15 -29.16 39.12
N VAL A 387 -0.62 -30.26 39.72
CA VAL A 387 -1.18 -30.87 40.93
C VAL A 387 -1.28 -29.91 42.12
N LEU A 388 -0.44 -28.87 42.15
CA LEU A 388 -0.45 -27.86 43.21
C LEU A 388 -1.66 -26.91 43.18
N GLU A 389 -2.33 -26.81 42.05
CA GLU A 389 -3.48 -25.90 41.85
C GLU A 389 -4.83 -26.56 42.04
N PHE A 390 -4.90 -27.84 42.39
CA PHE A 390 -6.14 -28.59 42.45
C PHE A 390 -6.98 -28.26 43.69
N SER A 391 -8.26 -28.05 43.44
CA SER A 391 -9.30 -27.78 44.44
C SER A 391 -10.08 -29.06 44.78
N GLU A 392 -10.99 -29.01 45.75
CA GLU A 392 -11.89 -30.13 46.08
C GLU A 392 -12.79 -30.52 44.87
N GLU A 393 -13.15 -29.53 44.03
CA GLU A 393 -13.93 -29.83 42.82
C GLU A 393 -13.12 -30.66 41.83
N THR A 394 -11.81 -30.40 41.73
CA THR A 394 -10.88 -31.17 40.88
C THR A 394 -10.76 -32.62 41.37
N ASP A 395 -10.73 -32.85 42.69
CA ASP A 395 -10.71 -34.20 43.26
C ASP A 395 -11.98 -34.97 42.96
N ILE A 396 -13.13 -34.30 42.97
CA ILE A 396 -14.44 -34.92 42.60
C ILE A 396 -14.41 -35.26 41.10
N LEU A 397 -13.92 -34.35 40.26
CA LEU A 397 -13.80 -34.58 38.82
C LEU A 397 -12.96 -35.82 38.50
N PHE A 398 -11.78 -35.95 39.10
CA PHE A 398 -10.90 -37.11 38.87
C PHE A 398 -11.50 -38.41 39.38
N ARG A 399 -12.19 -38.41 40.53
CA ARG A 399 -12.92 -39.59 40.99
C ARG A 399 -14.00 -40.02 40.01
N ASN A 400 -14.73 -39.09 39.44
CA ASN A 400 -15.76 -39.41 38.42
C ASN A 400 -15.12 -39.95 37.13
N ILE A 401 -13.98 -39.37 36.72
CA ILE A 401 -13.22 -39.83 35.56
C ILE A 401 -12.67 -41.23 35.77
N LYS A 402 -12.17 -41.56 36.96
CA LYS A 402 -11.75 -42.94 37.30
C LYS A 402 -12.89 -43.95 37.27
N GLN A 403 -14.12 -43.53 37.64
CA GLN A 403 -15.31 -44.41 37.52
C GLN A 403 -15.64 -44.73 36.05
N LEU A 404 -15.22 -43.95 35.07
CA LEU A 404 -15.31 -44.26 33.64
C LEU A 404 -14.29 -45.32 33.19
N GLY A 405 -13.31 -45.69 34.05
CA GLY A 405 -12.19 -46.58 33.70
C GLY A 405 -10.92 -45.87 33.28
N CYS A 406 -10.88 -44.53 33.32
CA CYS A 406 -9.65 -43.78 33.05
C CYS A 406 -8.63 -43.97 34.17
N LYS A 407 -7.36 -43.83 33.80
CA LYS A 407 -6.20 -43.79 34.70
C LYS A 407 -5.57 -42.40 34.70
N ILE A 408 -4.81 -42.09 35.76
CA ILE A 408 -4.18 -40.81 35.93
C ILE A 408 -2.66 -41.00 36.11
N ALA A 409 -1.88 -40.32 35.30
CA ALA A 409 -0.42 -40.26 35.38
C ALA A 409 0.05 -38.87 35.79
N ILE A 410 1.07 -38.83 36.66
CA ILE A 410 1.82 -37.59 36.86
C ILE A 410 3.01 -37.58 35.92
N ASP A 411 3.18 -36.49 35.20
CA ASP A 411 4.24 -36.30 34.21
C ASP A 411 5.32 -35.33 34.71
N ASP A 412 6.52 -35.38 34.10
CA ASP A 412 7.68 -34.53 34.39
C ASP A 412 8.10 -34.54 35.88
N PHE A 413 7.94 -35.69 36.58
CA PHE A 413 8.20 -35.75 38.02
C PHE A 413 9.68 -35.64 38.32
N GLY A 414 10.01 -34.80 39.34
CA GLY A 414 11.38 -34.54 39.82
C GLY A 414 11.93 -33.18 39.45
N THR A 415 11.21 -32.39 38.67
CA THR A 415 11.61 -31.02 38.28
C THR A 415 11.49 -29.99 39.42
N GLY A 416 11.06 -30.41 40.63
CA GLY A 416 11.30 -29.66 41.89
C GLY A 416 10.13 -28.89 42.45
N HIS A 417 8.88 -29.20 42.09
CA HIS A 417 7.72 -28.42 42.50
C HIS A 417 6.70 -29.14 43.40
N SER A 418 6.78 -30.47 43.61
CA SER A 418 5.76 -31.20 44.36
C SER A 418 5.99 -31.26 45.86
N SER A 419 4.93 -30.91 46.60
CA SER A 419 4.76 -31.38 47.97
C SER A 419 4.16 -32.79 47.97
N LEU A 420 4.85 -33.76 48.59
CA LEU A 420 4.34 -35.15 48.79
C LEU A 420 2.92 -35.20 49.34
N VAL A 421 2.50 -34.18 50.09
CA VAL A 421 1.13 -34.07 50.64
C VAL A 421 0.09 -33.90 49.54
N ASN A 422 0.40 -33.24 48.43
CA ASN A 422 -0.52 -33.02 47.36
C ASN A 422 -0.70 -34.27 46.48
N LEU A 423 0.37 -35.06 46.31
CA LEU A 423 0.29 -36.32 45.58
C LEU A 423 -0.63 -37.35 46.26
N GLN A 424 -0.78 -37.29 47.59
CA GLN A 424 -1.68 -38.19 48.35
C GLN A 424 -3.18 -37.84 48.21
N LYS A 425 -3.52 -36.62 47.76
CA LYS A 425 -4.91 -36.20 47.59
C LYS A 425 -5.55 -36.79 46.34
N ILE A 426 -4.74 -36.99 45.29
CA ILE A 426 -5.23 -37.55 44.02
C ILE A 426 -4.87 -39.03 43.96
N GLU A 427 -5.83 -39.86 43.63
CA GLU A 427 -5.58 -41.31 43.39
C GLU A 427 -4.86 -41.48 42.05
N LEU A 428 -3.54 -41.32 42.04
CA LEU A 428 -2.68 -41.56 40.88
C LEU A 428 -2.53 -43.07 40.58
N ASP A 429 -2.29 -43.42 39.32
CA ASP A 429 -2.01 -44.78 38.87
C ASP A 429 -0.59 -44.92 38.34
N TYR A 430 -0.02 -43.86 37.73
CA TYR A 430 1.31 -43.87 37.14
C TYR A 430 2.11 -42.63 37.56
N LEU A 431 3.43 -42.84 37.62
CA LEU A 431 4.42 -41.77 37.75
C LEU A 431 5.42 -41.88 36.58
N LYS A 432 5.56 -40.79 35.80
CA LYS A 432 6.51 -40.72 34.70
C LYS A 432 7.78 -40.00 35.16
N ILE A 433 8.92 -40.63 34.95
CA ILE A 433 10.26 -40.05 35.28
C ILE A 433 10.71 -39.29 34.04
N ASP A 434 10.95 -37.98 34.21
CA ASP A 434 11.37 -37.11 33.13
C ASP A 434 12.66 -37.56 32.45
N GLN A 435 12.73 -37.40 31.13
CA GLN A 435 13.86 -37.76 30.30
C GLN A 435 15.20 -37.14 30.76
N MET A 436 15.19 -36.00 31.46
CA MET A 436 16.40 -35.32 31.94
C MET A 436 17.14 -36.21 32.95
N PHE A 437 16.42 -36.93 33.81
CA PHE A 437 16.98 -37.83 34.77
C PHE A 437 17.46 -39.14 34.13
N ILE A 438 16.70 -39.66 33.19
CA ILE A 438 17.01 -40.90 32.46
C ILE A 438 18.29 -40.73 31.62
N LYS A 439 18.47 -39.56 30.99
CA LYS A 439 19.68 -39.24 30.20
C LYS A 439 20.95 -39.17 31.01
N SER A 440 20.86 -38.94 32.30
CA SER A 440 22.00 -38.83 33.19
C SER A 440 22.42 -40.16 33.84
N ILE A 441 21.68 -41.24 33.62
CA ILE A 441 22.06 -42.58 34.07
C ILE A 441 23.40 -42.97 33.43
N GLY A 442 24.36 -43.43 34.24
CA GLY A 442 25.73 -43.77 33.83
C GLY A 442 26.69 -42.59 33.69
N THR A 443 26.21 -41.33 33.84
CA THR A 443 27.07 -40.14 33.67
C THR A 443 27.12 -39.22 34.88
N ASP A 444 26.05 -39.14 35.68
CA ASP A 444 25.92 -38.30 36.86
C ASP A 444 25.38 -39.07 38.08
N PRO A 445 26.21 -39.39 39.07
CA PRO A 445 25.77 -40.12 40.27
C PRO A 445 24.70 -39.38 41.08
N VAL A 446 24.66 -38.03 41.04
CA VAL A 446 23.63 -37.28 41.77
C VAL A 446 22.26 -37.45 41.11
N ALA A 447 22.23 -37.44 39.78
CA ALA A 447 21.00 -37.69 39.04
C ALA A 447 20.51 -39.14 39.17
N GLU A 448 21.41 -40.14 39.23
CA GLU A 448 21.06 -41.52 39.53
C GLU A 448 20.38 -41.64 40.89
N HIS A 449 20.90 -41.00 41.93
CA HIS A 449 20.23 -41.00 43.24
C HIS A 449 18.83 -40.37 43.20
N LEU A 450 18.61 -39.37 42.36
CA LEU A 450 17.27 -38.79 42.18
C LEU A 450 16.33 -39.79 41.52
N VAL A 451 16.78 -40.53 40.51
CA VAL A 451 16.02 -41.62 39.88
C VAL A 451 15.67 -42.70 40.93
N GLU A 452 16.66 -43.18 41.71
CA GLU A 452 16.46 -44.17 42.77
C GLU A 452 15.41 -43.68 43.81
N ASN A 453 15.53 -42.46 44.29
CA ASN A 453 14.57 -41.87 45.23
C ASN A 453 13.17 -41.78 44.65
N THR A 454 13.05 -41.40 43.34
CA THR A 454 11.76 -41.35 42.65
C THR A 454 11.14 -42.75 42.53
N ILE A 455 11.96 -43.77 42.21
CA ILE A 455 11.53 -45.15 42.15
C ILE A 455 11.04 -45.63 43.52
N GLU A 456 11.78 -45.34 44.59
CA GLU A 456 11.36 -45.68 45.95
C GLU A 456 10.07 -45.01 46.38
N LEU A 457 9.92 -43.72 46.04
CA LEU A 457 8.68 -42.97 46.30
C LEU A 457 7.49 -43.59 45.59
N ALA A 458 7.59 -43.90 44.32
CA ALA A 458 6.53 -44.52 43.53
C ALA A 458 6.11 -45.86 44.13
N LYS A 459 7.10 -46.72 44.58
CA LYS A 459 6.85 -47.97 45.25
C LYS A 459 6.07 -47.75 46.57
N ARG A 460 6.45 -46.78 47.38
CA ARG A 460 5.72 -46.44 48.63
C ARG A 460 4.30 -45.94 48.39
N LEU A 461 4.04 -45.29 47.27
CA LEU A 461 2.73 -44.82 46.86
C LEU A 461 1.94 -45.86 46.05
N SER A 462 2.52 -47.04 45.81
CA SER A 462 1.95 -48.13 44.98
C SER A 462 1.63 -47.65 43.55
N LEU A 463 2.42 -46.78 42.97
CA LEU A 463 2.32 -46.27 41.61
C LEU A 463 3.15 -47.11 40.64
N ASN A 464 2.65 -47.30 39.44
CA ASN A 464 3.41 -47.85 38.34
C ASN A 464 4.34 -46.76 37.76
N LEU A 465 5.55 -47.16 37.39
CA LEU A 465 6.58 -46.29 36.88
C LEU A 465 6.69 -46.37 35.36
N ILE A 466 6.80 -45.21 34.72
CA ILE A 466 7.13 -45.07 33.30
C ILE A 466 8.43 -44.25 33.23
N ALA A 467 9.51 -44.79 32.66
CA ALA A 467 10.72 -44.02 32.40
C ALA A 467 10.72 -43.45 30.97
N GLU A 468 10.88 -42.14 30.87
CA GLU A 468 10.88 -41.44 29.60
C GLU A 468 12.26 -41.17 29.04
N GLY A 469 12.37 -41.03 27.70
CA GLY A 469 13.60 -40.66 27.02
C GLY A 469 14.69 -41.71 27.06
N VAL A 470 14.30 -43.01 27.09
CA VAL A 470 15.24 -44.12 26.99
C VAL A 470 15.86 -44.16 25.59
N GLU A 471 17.18 -44.04 25.50
CA GLU A 471 17.89 -43.93 24.22
C GLU A 471 18.89 -45.07 23.96
N ASN A 472 19.29 -45.85 25.02
CA ASN A 472 20.27 -46.92 24.89
C ASN A 472 19.95 -48.11 25.81
N GLU A 473 20.61 -49.25 25.54
CA GLU A 473 20.43 -50.48 26.28
C GLU A 473 20.95 -50.42 27.72
N GLU A 474 21.95 -49.61 28.05
CA GLU A 474 22.45 -49.44 29.41
C GLU A 474 21.38 -48.82 30.32
N GLN A 475 20.59 -47.88 29.80
CA GLN A 475 19.46 -47.32 30.52
C GLN A 475 18.37 -48.39 30.74
N VAL A 476 18.11 -49.22 29.75
CA VAL A 476 17.13 -50.33 29.87
C VAL A 476 17.57 -51.30 30.97
N GLU A 477 18.82 -51.73 30.98
CA GLU A 477 19.36 -52.65 32.00
C GLU A 477 19.28 -52.03 33.40
N TYR A 478 19.65 -50.77 33.55
CA TYR A 478 19.58 -50.04 34.82
C TYR A 478 18.11 -50.00 35.33
N LEU A 479 17.16 -49.57 34.48
CA LEU A 479 15.75 -49.42 34.82
C LEU A 479 15.07 -50.78 35.15
N ASN A 480 15.43 -51.82 34.41
CA ASN A 480 14.96 -53.19 34.69
C ASN A 480 15.45 -53.71 36.05
N ASN A 481 16.75 -53.46 36.39
CA ASN A 481 17.34 -53.85 37.68
C ASN A 481 16.65 -53.12 38.87
N HIS A 482 16.06 -51.93 38.63
CA HIS A 482 15.31 -51.19 39.62
C HIS A 482 13.81 -51.46 39.61
N ASN A 483 13.34 -52.43 38.77
CA ASN A 483 11.94 -52.83 38.61
C ASN A 483 11.00 -51.67 38.17
N VAL A 484 11.43 -50.86 37.23
CA VAL A 484 10.58 -49.89 36.54
C VAL A 484 9.61 -50.68 35.66
N ASN A 485 8.33 -50.31 35.64
CA ASN A 485 7.27 -51.08 34.98
C ASN A 485 7.23 -50.87 33.46
N TYR A 486 7.44 -49.64 33.01
CA TYR A 486 7.30 -49.28 31.62
C TYR A 486 8.42 -48.35 31.16
N LEU A 487 8.79 -48.46 29.89
CA LEU A 487 9.84 -47.68 29.24
C LEU A 487 9.29 -46.98 27.99
N GLN A 488 9.71 -45.76 27.80
CA GLN A 488 9.38 -44.96 26.61
C GLN A 488 10.63 -44.22 26.14
N GLY A 489 10.93 -44.19 24.85
CA GLY A 489 12.04 -43.45 24.31
C GLY A 489 12.37 -43.79 22.87
N PHE A 490 13.39 -43.09 22.36
CA PHE A 490 13.82 -43.20 20.95
C PHE A 490 14.47 -44.54 20.64
N LEU A 491 14.88 -45.27 21.66
CA LEU A 491 15.39 -46.62 21.49
C LEU A 491 14.27 -47.51 20.90
N PHE A 492 13.01 -47.37 21.32
CA PHE A 492 11.88 -48.19 20.92
C PHE A 492 11.14 -47.59 19.73
N SER A 493 10.73 -46.33 19.83
CA SER A 493 10.03 -45.63 18.75
C SER A 493 10.21 -44.11 18.84
N LYS A 494 10.29 -43.45 17.69
CA LYS A 494 10.14 -42.00 17.61
C LYS A 494 8.66 -41.64 17.42
N PRO A 495 8.18 -40.51 17.93
CA PRO A 495 6.82 -40.06 17.67
C PRO A 495 6.53 -39.99 16.16
N MET A 496 5.47 -40.68 15.72
CA MET A 496 5.01 -40.70 14.33
C MET A 496 3.50 -40.48 14.25
N PRO A 497 2.92 -40.09 13.11
CA PRO A 497 1.50 -39.94 12.96
C PRO A 497 0.75 -41.20 13.43
N LEU A 498 -0.28 -41.03 14.27
CA LEU A 498 -1.04 -42.16 14.84
C LEU A 498 -1.55 -43.13 13.78
N SER A 499 -1.99 -42.60 12.62
CA SER A 499 -2.47 -43.44 11.52
C SER A 499 -1.35 -44.34 10.92
N GLU A 500 -0.11 -43.87 10.88
CA GLU A 500 1.05 -44.62 10.42
C GLU A 500 1.47 -45.65 11.48
N TYR A 501 1.50 -45.23 12.75
CA TYR A 501 1.80 -46.10 13.88
C TYR A 501 0.88 -47.31 13.92
N LEU A 502 -0.45 -47.08 13.88
CA LEU A 502 -1.44 -48.16 13.92
C LEU A 502 -1.35 -49.08 12.70
N LYS A 503 -0.98 -48.55 11.54
CA LYS A 503 -0.76 -49.37 10.34
C LYS A 503 0.47 -50.28 10.51
N HIS A 504 1.59 -49.75 11.02
CA HIS A 504 2.76 -50.56 11.33
C HIS A 504 2.47 -51.63 12.37
N TYR A 505 1.82 -51.26 13.48
CA TYR A 505 1.40 -52.18 14.54
C TYR A 505 0.53 -53.32 13.99
N SER A 506 -0.41 -53.03 13.07
CA SER A 506 -1.27 -54.03 12.46
C SER A 506 -0.50 -55.02 11.59
N ILE A 507 0.51 -54.59 10.86
CA ILE A 507 1.32 -55.46 10.00
C ILE A 507 2.15 -56.43 10.85
N GLU A 508 2.79 -55.95 11.91
CA GLU A 508 3.61 -56.76 12.80
C GLU A 508 2.82 -57.85 13.52
N HIS A 509 1.57 -57.56 13.94
CA HIS A 509 0.73 -58.50 14.69
C HIS A 509 -0.22 -59.33 13.81
N SER A 510 -0.43 -58.96 12.53
CA SER A 510 -1.19 -59.79 11.58
C SER A 510 -0.36 -60.99 11.05
N GLY A 511 0.96 -60.86 11.08
CA GLY A 511 1.89 -61.93 10.65
C GLY A 511 2.02 -63.09 11.63
N SER A 512 1.71 -62.91 12.92
CA SER A 512 1.85 -63.94 13.96
C SER A 512 0.69 -64.92 14.03
N ASN A 513 -0.48 -64.60 13.44
CA ASN A 513 -1.70 -65.47 13.44
C ASN A 513 -1.77 -66.46 12.28
N ASN A 514 -0.75 -66.56 11.41
CA ASN A 514 -0.71 -67.51 10.30
C ASN A 514 0.17 -68.75 10.54
N PHE A 515 0.64 -68.95 11.77
CA PHE A 515 1.41 -70.13 12.15
C PHE A 515 0.87 -70.73 13.49
N ALA A 516 -0.41 -71.00 13.56
CA ALA A 516 -0.98 -71.83 14.60
C ALA A 516 -1.89 -72.91 14.00
#